data_b2c3129937e0bbbb181c3a0f138035a0
#
_entry.id   b2c3129937e0bbbb181c3a0f138035a0
#
_cell.length_a   1.000
_cell.length_b   1.000
_cell.length_c   1.000
_cell.angle_alpha   90.00
_cell.angle_beta   90.00
_cell.angle_gamma   90.00
#
_symmetry.space_group_name_H-M   'P 1'
#
loop_
_entity.id
_entity.type
_entity.pdbx_description
1 polymer ?
#
loop_
_entity_poly.entity_id
_entity_poly.type
_entity_poly.pdbx_seq_one_letter_code
_entity_poly.pdbx_strand_id
1 'polypeptide(L)'
;EKKGWDKAIPEQEYFEELFRISKNQIVWGGNYFELPPCYGYVIWDKEIPEGLSFSDCEMAWHSFKKAPKMFRYSAYLDKKSKFHPTQKPVKLYEWLLSKYAKEGDKILDTHLGSGSIAIACHNLKFDLTACELDKDYYNAAMKRLSDHQKQLRMF
;
A
#
# COMPACT_ATOMS: atom_id res chain seq x y z
N GLU A 1 -14.94 -11.92 -13.01
CA GLU A 1 -15.15 -10.71 -13.86
C GLU A 1 -14.04 -9.70 -13.55
N LYS A 2 -13.37 -9.18 -14.60
CA LYS A 2 -12.43 -8.07 -14.44
C LYS A 2 -13.26 -6.82 -14.08
N LYS A 3 -13.14 -6.37 -12.85
CA LYS A 3 -13.73 -5.10 -12.40
C LYS A 3 -13.02 -3.96 -13.13
N GLY A 4 -13.79 -2.98 -13.67
CA GLY A 4 -13.25 -1.96 -14.59
C GLY A 4 -12.48 -0.79 -13.95
N TRP A 5 -12.12 -0.86 -12.66
CA TRP A 5 -11.44 0.22 -11.93
C TRP A 5 -9.96 0.42 -12.33
N ASP A 6 -9.35 -0.54 -13.04
CA ASP A 6 -7.97 -0.48 -13.50
C ASP A 6 -7.83 0.01 -14.96
N LYS A 7 -8.90 0.53 -15.56
CA LYS A 7 -8.95 0.92 -16.97
C LYS A 7 -8.44 2.33 -17.26
N ALA A 8 -8.30 3.17 -16.24
CA ALA A 8 -7.84 4.54 -16.39
C ALA A 8 -6.73 4.87 -15.39
N ILE A 9 -5.73 5.60 -15.87
CA ILE A 9 -4.72 6.23 -15.03
C ILE A 9 -5.41 7.37 -14.27
N PRO A 10 -5.12 7.59 -12.97
CA PRO A 10 -5.63 8.76 -12.26
C PRO A 10 -5.28 10.06 -13.01
N GLU A 11 -6.25 10.96 -13.09
CA GLU A 11 -6.08 12.27 -13.73
C GLU A 11 -5.13 13.16 -12.89
N GLN A 12 -4.55 14.17 -13.51
CA GLN A 12 -3.61 15.08 -12.84
C GLN A 12 -4.22 15.75 -11.60
N GLU A 13 -5.50 16.09 -11.64
CA GLU A 13 -6.24 16.65 -10.50
C GLU A 13 -6.20 15.79 -9.24
N TYR A 14 -6.17 14.44 -9.40
CA TYR A 14 -6.02 13.55 -8.26
C TYR A 14 -4.69 13.76 -7.53
N PHE A 15 -3.60 13.93 -8.27
CA PHE A 15 -2.28 14.16 -7.68
C PHE A 15 -2.17 15.56 -7.06
N GLU A 16 -2.77 16.57 -7.68
CA GLU A 16 -2.84 17.93 -7.12
C GLU A 16 -3.56 17.92 -5.76
N GLU A 17 -4.71 17.25 -5.67
CA GLU A 17 -5.41 17.08 -4.40
C GLU A 17 -4.60 16.27 -3.38
N LEU A 18 -3.96 15.20 -3.81
CA LEU A 18 -3.10 14.40 -2.93
C LEU A 18 -1.99 15.26 -2.30
N PHE A 19 -1.33 16.09 -3.09
CA PHE A 19 -0.31 17.03 -2.60
C PHE A 19 -0.89 18.14 -1.73
N ARG A 20 -2.08 18.61 -2.03
CA ARG A 20 -2.75 19.65 -1.24
C ARG A 20 -3.12 19.20 0.17
N ILE A 21 -3.59 17.97 0.32
CA ILE A 21 -4.14 17.46 1.60
C ILE A 21 -3.13 16.70 2.46
N SER A 22 -1.93 16.41 1.94
CA SER A 22 -0.93 15.63 2.65
C SER A 22 0.45 16.27 2.61
N LYS A 23 1.21 16.12 3.70
CA LYS A 23 2.59 16.67 3.81
C LYS A 23 3.60 15.83 3.04
N ASN A 24 3.45 14.52 3.08
CA ASN A 24 4.34 13.58 2.42
C ASN A 24 3.51 12.48 1.78
N GLN A 25 4.00 11.95 0.67
CA GLN A 25 3.29 10.97 -0.14
C GLN A 25 4.20 9.79 -0.47
N ILE A 26 3.60 8.61 -0.59
CA ILE A 26 4.18 7.40 -1.18
C ILE A 26 3.17 6.90 -2.22
N VAL A 27 3.57 6.84 -3.48
CA VAL A 27 2.69 6.50 -4.60
C VAL A 27 3.20 5.25 -5.29
N TRP A 28 2.53 4.12 -5.08
CA TRP A 28 2.83 2.85 -5.76
C TRP A 28 2.55 2.97 -7.26
N GLY A 29 3.45 2.41 -8.08
CA GLY A 29 3.38 2.59 -9.52
C GLY A 29 3.72 4.01 -9.98
N GLY A 30 4.38 4.82 -9.13
CA GLY A 30 4.73 6.19 -9.44
C GLY A 30 5.62 6.37 -10.68
N ASN A 31 6.20 5.28 -11.16
CA ASN A 31 6.93 5.24 -12.45
C ASN A 31 5.99 5.30 -13.68
N TYR A 32 4.69 5.18 -13.50
CA TYR A 32 3.68 5.28 -14.57
C TYR A 32 2.99 6.64 -14.62
N PHE A 33 3.28 7.55 -13.67
CA PHE A 33 2.60 8.82 -13.51
C PHE A 33 3.56 10.00 -13.68
N GLU A 34 3.04 11.14 -14.08
CA GLU A 34 3.77 12.42 -14.13
C GLU A 34 3.86 13.01 -12.72
N LEU A 35 4.84 12.55 -11.95
CA LEU A 35 5.11 13.03 -10.60
C LEU A 35 6.37 13.91 -10.57
N PRO A 36 6.47 14.84 -9.61
CA PRO A 36 7.67 15.68 -9.46
C PRO A 36 8.94 14.84 -9.30
N PRO A 37 10.12 15.38 -9.66
CA PRO A 37 11.39 14.74 -9.36
C PRO A 37 11.51 14.39 -7.87
N CYS A 38 12.03 13.21 -7.56
CA CYS A 38 12.20 12.73 -6.19
C CYS A 38 13.64 12.33 -5.89
N TYR A 39 13.97 12.24 -4.61
CA TYR A 39 15.29 11.79 -4.15
C TYR A 39 15.47 10.27 -4.22
N GLY A 40 14.37 9.53 -4.30
CA GLY A 40 14.44 8.07 -4.35
C GLY A 40 13.09 7.40 -4.44
N TYR A 41 13.14 6.10 -4.56
CA TYR A 41 11.99 5.20 -4.62
C TYR A 41 12.03 4.20 -3.47
N VAL A 42 10.86 3.72 -3.08
CA VAL A 42 10.73 2.45 -2.37
C VAL A 42 10.59 1.35 -3.41
N ILE A 43 11.35 0.29 -3.25
CA ILE A 43 11.31 -0.88 -4.11
C ILE A 43 10.87 -2.07 -3.23
N TRP A 44 9.77 -2.72 -3.60
CA TRP A 44 9.42 -4.00 -3.04
C TRP A 44 9.90 -5.10 -3.98
N ASP A 45 11.01 -5.77 -3.60
CA ASP A 45 11.50 -6.98 -4.22
C ASP A 45 10.58 -8.14 -3.79
N LYS A 46 9.89 -8.74 -4.76
CA LYS A 46 8.90 -9.79 -4.55
C LYS A 46 9.49 -11.17 -4.45
N GLU A 47 10.80 -11.28 -4.61
CA GLU A 47 11.53 -12.57 -4.62
C GLU A 47 10.87 -13.59 -5.57
N ILE A 48 10.61 -13.15 -6.81
CA ILE A 48 10.00 -13.98 -7.83
C ILE A 48 11.05 -14.98 -8.33
N PRO A 49 10.75 -16.30 -8.38
CA PRO A 49 11.66 -17.29 -8.95
C PRO A 49 11.97 -17.00 -10.41
N GLU A 50 13.21 -17.27 -10.81
CA GLU A 50 13.65 -17.15 -12.21
C GLU A 50 12.74 -17.93 -13.17
N GLY A 51 12.57 -17.40 -14.38
CA GLY A 51 11.78 -18.04 -15.45
C GLY A 51 10.28 -17.75 -15.42
N LEU A 52 9.80 -16.93 -14.47
CA LEU A 52 8.43 -16.46 -14.45
C LEU A 52 8.32 -15.08 -15.14
N SER A 53 7.23 -14.87 -15.90
CA SER A 53 6.97 -13.63 -16.65
C SER A 53 6.39 -12.49 -15.78
N PHE A 54 6.44 -12.61 -14.45
CA PHE A 54 5.97 -11.58 -13.53
C PHE A 54 7.08 -10.55 -13.25
N SER A 55 6.68 -9.31 -12.99
CA SER A 55 7.62 -8.28 -12.56
C SER A 55 8.26 -8.67 -11.21
N ASP A 56 9.58 -8.61 -11.13
CA ASP A 56 10.37 -8.97 -9.94
C ASP A 56 10.13 -8.03 -8.76
N CYS A 57 9.80 -6.79 -9.05
CA CYS A 57 9.58 -5.78 -8.02
C CYS A 57 8.40 -4.86 -8.34
N GLU A 58 7.96 -4.12 -7.34
CA GLU A 58 7.11 -2.95 -7.50
C GLU A 58 7.81 -1.73 -6.94
N MET A 59 7.55 -0.57 -7.56
CA MET A 59 8.18 0.69 -7.21
C MET A 59 7.14 1.66 -6.68
N ALA A 60 7.52 2.39 -5.63
CA ALA A 60 6.75 3.53 -5.15
C ALA A 60 7.60 4.79 -5.18
N TRP A 61 7.10 5.83 -5.84
CA TRP A 61 7.62 7.19 -5.74
C TRP A 61 7.33 7.73 -4.33
N HIS A 62 8.22 8.57 -3.79
CA HIS A 62 7.94 9.26 -2.54
C HIS A 62 8.47 10.70 -2.53
N SER A 63 7.76 11.59 -1.82
CA SER A 63 8.11 13.00 -1.67
C SER A 63 9.21 13.28 -0.64
N PHE A 64 9.60 12.29 0.15
CA PHE A 64 10.60 12.46 1.20
C PHE A 64 12.00 12.71 0.62
N LYS A 65 12.79 13.58 1.28
CA LYS A 65 14.22 13.77 0.96
C LYS A 65 15.07 12.61 1.52
N LYS A 66 14.81 11.40 1.02
CA LYS A 66 15.48 10.16 1.44
C LYS A 66 15.96 9.37 0.22
N ALA A 67 17.11 8.73 0.36
CA ALA A 67 17.65 7.82 -0.66
C ALA A 67 16.71 6.62 -0.91
N PRO A 68 16.83 5.96 -2.08
CA PRO A 68 16.05 4.76 -2.39
C PRO A 68 16.21 3.69 -1.31
N LYS A 69 15.14 2.96 -1.04
CA LYS A 69 15.11 1.84 -0.09
C LYS A 69 14.45 0.63 -0.71
N MET A 70 14.98 -0.54 -0.39
CA MET A 70 14.44 -1.81 -0.83
C MET A 70 13.92 -2.61 0.35
N PHE A 71 12.74 -3.19 0.17
CA PHE A 71 12.12 -4.17 1.07
C PHE A 71 12.01 -5.49 0.33
N ARG A 72 12.51 -6.58 0.92
CA ARG A 72 12.45 -7.92 0.36
C ARG A 72 11.44 -8.75 1.13
N TYR A 73 10.48 -9.29 0.41
CA TYR A 73 9.46 -10.15 0.98
C TYR A 73 8.74 -10.90 -0.15
N SER A 74 8.77 -12.21 -0.11
CA SER A 74 8.20 -13.02 -1.17
C SER A 74 6.69 -12.81 -1.32
N ALA A 75 6.27 -12.52 -2.54
CA ALA A 75 4.86 -12.38 -2.90
C ALA A 75 4.04 -13.66 -2.69
N TYR A 76 4.71 -14.81 -2.52
CA TYR A 76 4.07 -16.12 -2.33
C TYR A 76 3.75 -16.46 -0.89
N LEU A 77 4.39 -15.82 0.10
CA LEU A 77 4.16 -16.12 1.52
C LEU A 77 2.72 -15.92 1.96
N ASP A 78 2.06 -14.87 1.44
CA ASP A 78 0.68 -14.52 1.78
C ASP A 78 -0.36 -14.99 0.75
N LYS A 79 0.04 -15.88 -0.18
CA LYS A 79 -0.80 -16.29 -1.32
C LYS A 79 -2.16 -16.88 -0.88
N LYS A 80 -2.20 -17.62 0.23
CA LYS A 80 -3.44 -18.25 0.74
C LYS A 80 -4.48 -17.23 1.23
N SER A 81 -4.04 -16.05 1.67
CA SER A 81 -4.92 -14.98 2.18
C SER A 81 -5.23 -13.91 1.13
N LYS A 82 -4.73 -14.09 -0.11
CA LYS A 82 -4.88 -13.09 -1.17
C LYS A 82 -6.26 -13.16 -1.80
N PHE A 83 -7.05 -12.11 -1.66
CA PHE A 83 -8.36 -11.94 -2.30
C PHE A 83 -8.42 -10.71 -3.23
N HIS A 84 -7.44 -9.81 -3.15
CA HIS A 84 -7.35 -8.63 -4.02
C HIS A 84 -6.19 -8.82 -5.00
N PRO A 85 -6.35 -8.49 -6.30
CA PRO A 85 -5.32 -8.75 -7.33
C PRO A 85 -3.99 -8.05 -7.05
N THR A 86 -4.03 -6.82 -6.52
CA THR A 86 -2.84 -6.02 -6.19
C THR A 86 -2.53 -6.01 -4.69
N GLN A 87 -2.99 -7.02 -3.95
CA GLN A 87 -2.74 -7.11 -2.51
C GLN A 87 -1.25 -7.13 -2.19
N LYS A 88 -0.83 -6.16 -1.38
CA LYS A 88 0.52 -6.07 -0.81
C LYS A 88 0.57 -6.69 0.59
N PRO A 89 1.73 -7.21 1.02
CA PRO A 89 1.88 -7.77 2.36
C PRO A 89 1.68 -6.74 3.48
N VAL A 90 1.11 -7.15 4.61
CA VAL A 90 1.03 -6.30 5.81
C VAL A 90 2.43 -5.88 6.26
N LYS A 91 3.40 -6.79 6.21
CA LYS A 91 4.81 -6.54 6.56
C LYS A 91 5.45 -5.40 5.75
N LEU A 92 5.07 -5.23 4.49
CA LEU A 92 5.52 -4.10 3.68
C LEU A 92 5.03 -2.77 4.26
N TYR A 93 3.75 -2.69 4.63
CA TYR A 93 3.19 -1.47 5.22
C TYR A 93 3.72 -1.21 6.63
N GLU A 94 3.91 -2.22 7.45
CA GLU A 94 4.58 -2.07 8.76
C GLU A 94 6.00 -1.50 8.59
N TRP A 95 6.75 -2.02 7.63
CA TRP A 95 8.09 -1.50 7.32
C TRP A 95 8.03 -0.06 6.80
N LEU A 96 7.10 0.27 5.89
CA LEU A 96 6.92 1.64 5.39
C LEU A 96 6.62 2.62 6.53
N LEU A 97 5.66 2.30 7.39
CA LEU A 97 5.30 3.12 8.53
C LEU A 97 6.49 3.31 9.47
N SER A 98 7.25 2.26 9.76
CA SER A 98 8.44 2.37 10.63
C SER A 98 9.56 3.25 10.04
N LYS A 99 9.64 3.40 8.71
CA LYS A 99 10.69 4.17 8.03
C LYS A 99 10.29 5.61 7.70
N TYR A 100 9.01 5.85 7.48
CA TYR A 100 8.52 7.09 6.89
C TYR A 100 7.52 7.84 7.78
N ALA A 101 6.83 7.17 8.69
CA ALA A 101 5.92 7.80 9.64
C ALA A 101 6.58 8.00 11.03
N LYS A 102 6.02 8.90 11.81
CA LYS A 102 6.40 9.19 13.19
C LYS A 102 5.18 9.03 14.08
N GLU A 103 5.40 8.82 15.37
CA GLU A 103 4.33 8.81 16.36
C GLU A 103 3.45 10.07 16.24
N GLY A 104 2.13 9.88 16.23
CA GLY A 104 1.15 10.94 16.07
C GLY A 104 0.84 11.35 14.63
N ASP A 105 1.56 10.83 13.63
CA ASP A 105 1.20 11.05 12.22
C ASP A 105 -0.14 10.39 11.90
N LYS A 106 -0.96 11.09 11.10
CA LYS A 106 -2.20 10.58 10.53
C LYS A 106 -1.92 10.03 9.14
N ILE A 107 -2.42 8.84 8.88
CA ILE A 107 -2.23 8.13 7.61
C ILE A 107 -3.50 8.25 6.78
N LEU A 108 -3.33 8.55 5.49
CA LEU A 108 -4.41 8.53 4.50
C LEU A 108 -4.08 7.49 3.43
N ASP A 109 -5.01 6.58 3.17
CA ASP A 109 -4.97 5.67 2.02
C ASP A 109 -6.19 5.90 1.13
N THR A 110 -5.97 6.35 -0.08
CA THR A 110 -7.02 6.66 -1.06
C THR A 110 -7.49 5.43 -1.84
N HIS A 111 -6.81 4.29 -1.70
CA HIS A 111 -7.09 3.04 -2.41
C HIS A 111 -6.86 1.83 -1.50
N LEU A 112 -7.71 1.68 -0.49
CA LEU A 112 -7.56 0.70 0.60
C LEU A 112 -7.36 -0.75 0.10
N GLY A 113 -8.06 -1.14 -0.96
CA GLY A 113 -7.96 -2.46 -1.56
C GLY A 113 -8.15 -3.59 -0.56
N SER A 114 -7.11 -4.36 -0.30
CA SER A 114 -7.15 -5.50 0.62
C SER A 114 -7.15 -5.14 2.11
N GLY A 115 -6.95 -3.87 2.47
CA GLY A 115 -6.85 -3.42 3.86
C GLY A 115 -5.55 -3.80 4.57
N SER A 116 -4.50 -4.17 3.85
CA SER A 116 -3.21 -4.52 4.48
C SER A 116 -2.61 -3.36 5.27
N ILE A 117 -2.76 -2.12 4.79
CA ILE A 117 -2.34 -0.92 5.53
C ILE A 117 -3.18 -0.71 6.80
N ALA A 118 -4.47 -1.06 6.79
CA ALA A 118 -5.32 -0.92 7.97
C ALA A 118 -4.84 -1.84 9.11
N ILE A 119 -4.44 -3.05 8.78
CA ILE A 119 -3.84 -3.98 9.75
C ILE A 119 -2.50 -3.44 10.25
N ALA A 120 -1.63 -2.94 9.38
CA ALA A 120 -0.35 -2.36 9.76
C ALA A 120 -0.51 -1.13 10.68
N CYS A 121 -1.43 -0.22 10.34
CA CYS A 121 -1.76 0.93 11.19
C CYS A 121 -2.32 0.50 12.55
N HIS A 122 -3.20 -0.52 12.58
CA HIS A 122 -3.70 -1.06 13.84
C HIS A 122 -2.56 -1.61 14.72
N ASN A 123 -1.65 -2.41 14.13
CA ASN A 123 -0.53 -3.01 14.86
C ASN A 123 0.44 -1.96 15.41
N LEU A 124 0.68 -0.88 14.67
CA LEU A 124 1.63 0.18 15.02
C LEU A 124 0.97 1.41 15.66
N LYS A 125 -0.35 1.36 15.91
CA LYS A 125 -1.13 2.41 16.58
C LYS A 125 -1.14 3.75 15.85
N PHE A 126 -1.23 3.72 14.52
CA PHE A 126 -1.46 4.91 13.71
C PHE A 126 -2.95 5.13 13.44
N ASP A 127 -3.37 6.39 13.43
CA ASP A 127 -4.69 6.80 12.95
C ASP A 127 -4.72 6.68 11.43
N LEU A 128 -5.70 5.93 10.89
CA LEU A 128 -5.89 5.75 9.47
C LEU A 128 -7.25 6.31 9.03
N THR A 129 -7.24 7.11 7.98
CA THR A 129 -8.40 7.40 7.15
C THR A 129 -8.19 6.70 5.81
N ALA A 130 -9.16 5.93 5.33
CA ALA A 130 -9.02 5.20 4.08
C ALA A 130 -10.30 5.22 3.25
N CYS A 131 -10.13 5.15 1.92
CA CYS A 131 -11.22 5.09 0.95
C CYS A 131 -11.12 3.81 0.11
N GLU A 132 -12.26 3.22 -0.23
CA GLU A 132 -12.39 2.13 -1.18
C GLU A 132 -13.71 2.31 -1.95
N LEU A 133 -13.62 2.36 -3.27
CA LEU A 133 -14.79 2.55 -4.14
C LEU A 133 -15.59 1.27 -4.34
N ASP A 134 -14.90 0.12 -4.39
CA ASP A 134 -15.54 -1.17 -4.57
C ASP A 134 -16.06 -1.68 -3.23
N LYS A 135 -17.39 -1.78 -3.12
CA LYS A 135 -18.07 -2.21 -1.90
C LYS A 135 -17.69 -3.62 -1.45
N ASP A 136 -17.42 -4.53 -2.38
CA ASP A 136 -17.05 -5.90 -2.05
C ASP A 136 -15.64 -5.95 -1.45
N TYR A 137 -14.69 -5.19 -2.06
CA TYR A 137 -13.34 -5.06 -1.51
C TYR A 137 -13.35 -4.34 -0.16
N TYR A 138 -14.16 -3.28 -0.01
CA TYR A 138 -14.34 -2.61 1.27
C TYR A 138 -14.81 -3.59 2.35
N ASN A 139 -15.88 -4.34 2.09
CA ASN A 139 -16.42 -5.29 3.05
C ASN A 139 -15.41 -6.40 3.39
N ALA A 140 -14.69 -6.92 2.41
CA ALA A 140 -13.64 -7.92 2.61
C ALA A 140 -12.47 -7.38 3.46
N ALA A 141 -12.04 -6.14 3.21
CA ALA A 141 -10.99 -5.47 3.98
C ALA A 141 -11.41 -5.25 5.44
N MET A 142 -12.65 -4.78 5.66
CA MET A 142 -13.19 -4.57 7.02
C MET A 142 -13.34 -5.88 7.79
N LYS A 143 -13.80 -6.94 7.12
CA LYS A 143 -13.86 -8.28 7.72
C LYS A 143 -12.46 -8.76 8.12
N ARG A 144 -11.48 -8.63 7.23
CA ARG A 144 -10.08 -9.03 7.48
C ARG A 144 -9.49 -8.29 8.68
N LEU A 145 -9.71 -6.98 8.78
CA LEU A 145 -9.28 -6.17 9.92
C LEU A 145 -9.95 -6.63 11.22
N SER A 146 -11.27 -6.83 11.21
CA SER A 146 -12.02 -7.31 12.38
C SER A 146 -11.54 -8.68 12.85
N ASP A 147 -11.30 -9.61 11.94
CA ASP A 147 -10.80 -10.94 12.28
C ASP A 147 -9.40 -10.87 12.89
N HIS A 148 -8.52 -10.02 12.37
CA HIS A 148 -7.19 -9.76 12.93
C HIS A 148 -7.27 -9.19 14.36
N GLN A 149 -8.14 -8.21 14.60
CA GLN A 149 -8.34 -7.60 15.91
C GLN A 149 -8.87 -8.60 16.96
N LYS A 150 -9.70 -9.56 16.55
CA LYS A 150 -10.19 -10.62 17.43
C LYS A 150 -9.10 -11.60 17.83
N GLN A 151 -8.22 -11.97 16.88
CA GLN A 151 -7.10 -12.88 17.20
C GLN A 151 -6.16 -12.31 18.24
N LEU A 152 -5.87 -11.00 18.20
CA LEU A 152 -5.00 -10.33 19.18
C LEU A 152 -5.63 -10.23 20.59
N ARG A 153 -6.95 -10.36 20.73
CA ARG A 153 -7.63 -10.34 22.04
C ARG A 153 -7.66 -11.68 22.75
N MET A 154 -7.25 -12.75 22.09
CA MET A 154 -7.23 -14.09 22.68
C MET A 154 -5.89 -14.46 23.34
N PHE A 155 -4.94 -13.54 23.34
CA PHE A 155 -3.63 -13.63 24.00
C PHE A 155 -3.43 -12.37 24.84
#